data_20cf90a37c56c0ff9e8929adbb7b9fdb
#
_entry.id   20cf90a37c56c0ff9e8929adbb7b9fdb
#
_cell.length_a   1.000
_cell.length_b   1.000
_cell.length_c   1.000
_cell.angle_alpha   90.00
_cell.angle_beta   90.00
_cell.angle_gamma   90.00
#
_symmetry.space_group_name_H-M   'P 1'
#
loop_
_entity.id
_entity.type
_entity.pdbx_description
1 polymer ?
#
loop_
_entity_poly.entity_id
_entity_poly.type
_entity_poly.pdbx_seq_one_letter_code
_entity_poly.pdbx_strand_id
1 'polypeptide(L)'
;MQVEDVAARCTGLVKIYSTATGEVHALKGIDATFHYGAVTAVVGPSGSGKSSLLRILAGMDEPTAGSVVVSGSDITDLSARHLRGLRRKHVGYVFQRPSDNLIPYLTAWEHMKLAARLRGHRRVNDAYEILEALGIYDRIDHKPNQLSGGEQQRLAFAQALMGEPKMIVADEPTAELDSASSAALLGEISNLARRGIAFVVSTHDQQVVRSADRSLHLRHGTLEVETDEGVSLAVIDSTGRVQLPQEALKMFPRRRAVIHVEDGEVRITPP
;
A
#
# COMPACT_ATOMS: atom_id res chain seq x y z
N MET A 1 12.13 -18.55 -7.21
CA MET A 1 11.43 -17.71 -6.22
C MET A 1 10.16 -18.45 -5.84
N GLN A 2 10.09 -18.93 -4.61
CA GLN A 2 8.98 -19.79 -4.17
C GLN A 2 7.70 -18.97 -3.97
N VAL A 3 6.55 -19.55 -4.29
CA VAL A 3 5.20 -18.95 -4.18
C VAL A 3 4.83 -18.56 -2.73
N GLU A 4 5.59 -19.03 -1.75
CA GLU A 4 5.36 -18.82 -0.32
C GLU A 4 5.70 -17.39 0.19
N ASP A 5 6.42 -16.58 -0.59
CA ASP A 5 6.90 -15.25 -0.16
C ASP A 5 6.03 -14.07 -0.65
N VAL A 6 4.93 -14.35 -1.34
CA VAL A 6 4.07 -13.33 -1.95
C VAL A 6 2.85 -13.05 -1.08
N ALA A 7 2.77 -11.82 -0.54
CA ALA A 7 1.62 -11.32 0.21
C ALA A 7 0.44 -10.96 -0.67
N ALA A 8 0.72 -10.28 -1.81
CA ALA A 8 -0.29 -9.96 -2.80
C ALA A 8 0.31 -9.88 -4.22
N ARG A 9 -0.52 -10.16 -5.22
CA ARG A 9 -0.17 -10.04 -6.65
C ARG A 9 -1.34 -9.49 -7.42
N CYS A 10 -1.06 -8.49 -8.26
CA CYS A 10 -1.98 -7.96 -9.26
C CYS A 10 -1.49 -8.40 -10.65
N THR A 11 -2.41 -8.82 -11.52
CA THR A 11 -2.12 -9.19 -12.90
C THR A 11 -3.13 -8.52 -13.82
N GLY A 12 -2.63 -7.62 -14.69
CA GLY A 12 -3.46 -6.86 -15.65
C GLY A 12 -4.56 -6.05 -14.97
N LEU A 13 -4.35 -5.54 -13.74
CA LEU A 13 -5.37 -4.93 -12.91
C LEU A 13 -5.91 -3.63 -13.51
N VAL A 14 -7.19 -3.59 -13.81
CA VAL A 14 -7.92 -2.42 -14.31
C VAL A 14 -8.98 -1.97 -13.30
N LYS A 15 -9.07 -0.65 -13.08
CA LYS A 15 -10.17 -0.04 -12.33
C LYS A 15 -10.73 1.16 -13.06
N ILE A 16 -12.03 1.10 -13.34
CA ILE A 16 -12.81 2.17 -13.96
C ILE A 16 -13.92 2.57 -12.99
N TYR A 17 -14.03 3.87 -12.74
CA TYR A 17 -15.16 4.44 -11.99
C TYR A 17 -16.09 5.17 -12.95
N SER A 18 -17.38 4.85 -12.90
CA SER A 18 -18.41 5.62 -13.59
C SER A 18 -18.78 6.85 -12.76
N THR A 19 -18.69 8.02 -13.37
CA THR A 19 -19.05 9.30 -12.75
C THR A 19 -20.14 9.99 -13.55
N ALA A 20 -20.76 11.03 -12.98
CA ALA A 20 -21.77 11.81 -13.69
C ALA A 20 -21.22 12.50 -14.98
N THR A 21 -19.90 12.71 -15.06
CA THR A 21 -19.21 13.36 -16.18
C THR A 21 -18.52 12.40 -17.13
N GLY A 22 -18.63 11.09 -16.91
CA GLY A 22 -18.01 10.05 -17.75
C GLY A 22 -17.23 9.02 -16.92
N GLU A 23 -16.39 8.25 -17.60
CA GLU A 23 -15.59 7.21 -16.99
C GLU A 23 -14.20 7.74 -16.58
N VAL A 24 -13.75 7.33 -15.40
CA VAL A 24 -12.42 7.60 -14.88
C VAL A 24 -11.64 6.28 -14.80
N HIS A 25 -10.65 6.12 -15.66
CA HIS A 25 -9.76 4.97 -15.66
C HIS A 25 -8.67 5.18 -14.61
N ALA A 26 -8.93 4.72 -13.40
CA ALA A 26 -8.01 4.88 -12.26
C ALA A 26 -6.80 3.95 -12.33
N LEU A 27 -6.97 2.72 -12.82
CA LEU A 27 -5.89 1.75 -13.07
C LEU A 27 -6.06 1.17 -14.46
N LYS A 28 -4.93 0.96 -15.18
CA LYS A 28 -4.90 0.62 -16.61
C LYS A 28 -3.98 -0.55 -16.91
N GLY A 29 -4.22 -1.69 -16.27
CA GLY A 29 -3.40 -2.89 -16.47
C GLY A 29 -2.15 -2.89 -15.59
N ILE A 30 -2.33 -2.88 -14.26
CA ILE A 30 -1.21 -2.94 -13.31
C ILE A 30 -0.81 -4.39 -13.08
N ASP A 31 0.48 -4.66 -13.30
CA ASP A 31 1.16 -5.88 -12.90
C ASP A 31 2.10 -5.55 -11.75
N ALA A 32 1.84 -6.08 -10.55
CA ALA A 32 2.64 -5.79 -9.36
C ALA A 32 2.63 -6.96 -8.38
N THR A 33 3.75 -7.17 -7.68
CA THR A 33 3.89 -8.19 -6.64
C THR A 33 4.35 -7.53 -5.34
N PHE A 34 3.73 -7.90 -4.23
CA PHE A 34 4.03 -7.43 -2.88
C PHE A 34 4.49 -8.60 -2.03
N HIS A 35 5.60 -8.45 -1.31
CA HIS A 35 6.25 -9.53 -0.59
C HIS A 35 6.00 -9.44 0.92
N TYR A 36 5.90 -10.61 1.56
CA TYR A 36 5.97 -10.67 3.02
C TYR A 36 7.35 -10.19 3.48
N GLY A 37 7.39 -9.58 4.65
CA GLY A 37 8.64 -9.13 5.22
C GLY A 37 9.20 -7.85 4.60
N ALA A 38 8.49 -7.22 3.67
CA ALA A 38 8.94 -6.04 2.94
C ALA A 38 7.98 -4.87 3.04
N VAL A 39 8.54 -3.66 2.96
CA VAL A 39 7.81 -2.40 2.81
C VAL A 39 7.85 -1.98 1.35
N THR A 40 6.69 -1.92 0.71
CA THR A 40 6.55 -1.42 -0.67
C THR A 40 5.90 -0.04 -0.64
N ALA A 41 6.62 0.98 -1.10
CA ALA A 41 6.08 2.32 -1.29
C ALA A 41 5.39 2.45 -2.66
N VAL A 42 4.14 2.89 -2.68
CA VAL A 42 3.40 3.24 -3.91
C VAL A 42 3.44 4.74 -4.08
N VAL A 43 4.19 5.21 -5.07
CA VAL A 43 4.53 6.62 -5.28
C VAL A 43 3.81 7.18 -6.51
N GLY A 44 3.44 8.44 -6.46
CA GLY A 44 2.86 9.12 -7.63
C GLY A 44 2.07 10.36 -7.25
N PRO A 45 1.76 11.22 -8.24
CA PRO A 45 0.98 12.43 -8.00
C PRO A 45 -0.44 12.11 -7.54
N SER A 46 -1.15 13.14 -7.04
CA SER A 46 -2.58 13.00 -6.74
C SER A 46 -3.35 12.56 -7.99
N GLY A 47 -4.30 11.65 -7.83
CA GLY A 47 -5.10 11.10 -8.94
C GLY A 47 -4.36 10.06 -9.80
N SER A 48 -3.16 9.60 -9.44
CA SER A 48 -2.44 8.57 -10.20
C SER A 48 -3.00 7.15 -10.06
N GLY A 49 -3.91 6.91 -9.10
CA GLY A 49 -4.52 5.60 -8.86
C GLY A 49 -4.05 4.89 -7.58
N LYS A 50 -3.15 5.49 -6.78
CA LYS A 50 -2.60 4.89 -5.55
C LYS A 50 -3.68 4.37 -4.61
N SER A 51 -4.60 5.24 -4.18
CA SER A 51 -5.67 4.85 -3.25
C SER A 51 -6.61 3.79 -3.84
N SER A 52 -6.82 3.79 -5.17
CA SER A 52 -7.60 2.73 -5.84
C SER A 52 -6.89 1.38 -5.77
N LEU A 53 -5.58 1.35 -6.02
CA LEU A 53 -4.76 0.15 -5.87
C LEU A 53 -4.80 -0.36 -4.42
N LEU A 54 -4.56 0.53 -3.45
CA LEU A 54 -4.57 0.19 -2.04
C LEU A 54 -5.92 -0.38 -1.57
N ARG A 55 -7.03 0.23 -1.99
CA ARG A 55 -8.38 -0.23 -1.64
C ARG A 55 -8.69 -1.60 -2.22
N ILE A 56 -8.25 -1.89 -3.45
CA ILE A 56 -8.42 -3.21 -4.07
C ILE A 56 -7.57 -4.24 -3.33
N LEU A 57 -6.29 -3.98 -3.05
CA LEU A 57 -5.42 -4.86 -2.27
C LEU A 57 -6.00 -5.17 -0.88
N ALA A 58 -6.66 -4.19 -0.28
CA ALA A 58 -7.36 -4.37 0.98
C ALA A 58 -8.70 -5.11 0.84
N GLY A 59 -9.15 -5.46 -0.36
CA GLY A 59 -10.47 -6.04 -0.61
C GLY A 59 -11.63 -5.10 -0.24
N MET A 60 -11.39 -3.77 -0.26
CA MET A 60 -12.41 -2.74 0.02
C MET A 60 -13.10 -2.26 -1.26
N ASP A 61 -12.48 -2.52 -2.40
CA ASP A 61 -13.00 -2.21 -3.72
C ASP A 61 -12.73 -3.40 -4.66
N GLU A 62 -13.50 -3.54 -5.71
CA GLU A 62 -13.41 -4.63 -6.69
C GLU A 62 -12.70 -4.13 -7.95
N PRO A 63 -11.85 -4.95 -8.58
CA PRO A 63 -11.29 -4.63 -9.90
C PRO A 63 -12.39 -4.62 -10.96
N THR A 64 -12.19 -3.83 -12.02
CA THR A 64 -13.07 -3.88 -13.20
C THR A 64 -12.64 -4.99 -14.16
N ALA A 65 -11.33 -5.27 -14.22
CA ALA A 65 -10.74 -6.38 -14.97
C ALA A 65 -9.36 -6.74 -14.40
N GLY A 66 -8.80 -7.86 -14.84
CA GLY A 66 -7.57 -8.41 -14.30
C GLY A 66 -7.83 -9.27 -13.07
N SER A 67 -6.77 -9.70 -12.39
CA SER A 67 -6.88 -10.54 -11.20
C SER A 67 -6.04 -10.01 -10.04
N VAL A 68 -6.49 -10.29 -8.81
CA VAL A 68 -5.79 -9.92 -7.57
C VAL A 68 -5.79 -11.09 -6.60
N VAL A 69 -4.61 -11.53 -6.23
CA VAL A 69 -4.41 -12.56 -5.20
C VAL A 69 -3.89 -11.91 -3.94
N VAL A 70 -4.50 -12.17 -2.79
CA VAL A 70 -4.07 -11.66 -1.47
C VAL A 70 -4.00 -12.83 -0.49
N SER A 71 -2.85 -12.99 0.16
CA SER A 71 -2.58 -14.09 1.10
C SER A 71 -2.98 -15.46 0.54
N GLY A 72 -2.65 -15.70 -0.75
CA GLY A 72 -2.93 -16.96 -1.45
C GLY A 72 -4.38 -17.14 -1.92
N SER A 73 -5.26 -16.17 -1.68
CA SER A 73 -6.66 -16.21 -2.13
C SER A 73 -6.87 -15.24 -3.30
N ASP A 74 -7.40 -15.73 -4.42
CA ASP A 74 -7.88 -14.86 -5.48
C ASP A 74 -9.12 -14.12 -4.97
N ILE A 75 -9.04 -12.78 -4.98
CA ILE A 75 -10.11 -11.92 -4.46
C ILE A 75 -10.98 -11.32 -5.56
N THR A 76 -10.69 -11.60 -6.82
CA THR A 76 -11.33 -10.99 -7.99
C THR A 76 -12.83 -11.23 -8.01
N ASP A 77 -13.23 -12.49 -7.75
CA ASP A 77 -14.64 -12.92 -7.80
C ASP A 77 -15.20 -13.34 -6.43
N LEU A 78 -14.55 -12.91 -5.33
CA LEU A 78 -15.03 -13.27 -3.99
C LEU A 78 -16.31 -12.52 -3.63
N SER A 79 -17.27 -13.25 -3.07
CA SER A 79 -18.46 -12.60 -2.49
C SER A 79 -18.08 -11.64 -1.36
N ALA A 80 -18.90 -10.61 -1.12
CA ALA A 80 -18.69 -9.63 -0.05
C ALA A 80 -18.50 -10.28 1.35
N ARG A 81 -19.08 -11.47 1.59
CA ARG A 81 -18.88 -12.23 2.85
C ARG A 81 -17.45 -12.77 2.94
N HIS A 82 -16.93 -13.33 1.86
CA HIS A 82 -15.56 -13.87 1.82
C HIS A 82 -14.52 -12.76 1.87
N LEU A 83 -14.73 -11.65 1.15
CA LEU A 83 -13.87 -10.46 1.25
C LEU A 83 -13.80 -9.90 2.69
N ARG A 84 -14.95 -9.82 3.39
CA ARG A 84 -14.95 -9.43 4.82
C ARG A 84 -14.17 -10.43 5.68
N GLY A 85 -14.26 -11.71 5.40
CA GLY A 85 -13.49 -12.76 6.09
C GLY A 85 -11.98 -12.60 5.87
N LEU A 86 -11.56 -12.34 4.64
CA LEU A 86 -10.17 -12.11 4.28
C LEU A 86 -9.62 -10.85 4.98
N ARG A 87 -10.30 -9.71 4.87
CA ARG A 87 -9.93 -8.47 5.56
C ARG A 87 -9.76 -8.70 7.06
N ARG A 88 -10.73 -9.35 7.67
CA ARG A 88 -10.73 -9.62 9.10
C ARG A 88 -9.52 -10.40 9.56
N LYS A 89 -9.03 -11.34 8.75
CA LYS A 89 -7.93 -12.23 9.11
C LYS A 89 -6.55 -11.75 8.67
N HIS A 90 -6.47 -11.17 7.47
CA HIS A 90 -5.19 -11.04 6.79
C HIS A 90 -4.77 -9.61 6.50
N VAL A 91 -5.71 -8.63 6.47
CA VAL A 91 -5.39 -7.28 6.05
C VAL A 91 -5.74 -6.25 7.12
N GLY A 92 -4.80 -5.39 7.46
CA GLY A 92 -5.04 -4.14 8.19
C GLY A 92 -5.10 -2.98 7.19
N TYR A 93 -5.94 -1.97 7.45
CA TYR A 93 -6.02 -0.77 6.63
C TYR A 93 -5.91 0.49 7.49
N VAL A 94 -5.05 1.40 7.06
CA VAL A 94 -4.88 2.72 7.67
C VAL A 94 -5.25 3.77 6.63
N PHE A 95 -6.29 4.54 6.91
CA PHE A 95 -6.73 5.64 6.05
C PHE A 95 -5.79 6.84 6.16
N GLN A 96 -5.82 7.69 5.15
CA GLN A 96 -5.03 8.91 5.11
C GLN A 96 -5.33 9.83 6.29
N ARG A 97 -6.62 10.00 6.63
CA ARG A 97 -7.04 10.75 7.82
C ARG A 97 -7.25 9.79 8.98
N PRO A 98 -6.59 10.00 10.12
CA PRO A 98 -6.80 9.17 11.31
C PRO A 98 -8.26 9.11 11.75
N SER A 99 -9.02 10.21 11.59
CA SER A 99 -10.46 10.28 11.89
C SER A 99 -11.30 9.25 11.16
N ASP A 100 -10.85 8.76 10.01
CA ASP A 100 -11.58 7.74 9.23
C ASP A 100 -11.37 6.32 9.81
N ASN A 101 -10.35 6.15 10.67
CA ASN A 101 -10.11 4.93 11.44
C ASN A 101 -10.75 4.98 12.83
N LEU A 102 -10.92 6.18 13.41
CA LEU A 102 -11.22 6.36 14.82
C LEU A 102 -12.68 6.73 15.08
N ILE A 103 -13.24 6.13 16.11
CA ILE A 103 -14.60 6.42 16.58
C ILE A 103 -14.52 7.50 17.67
N PRO A 104 -15.12 8.69 17.51
CA PRO A 104 -14.83 9.86 18.35
C PRO A 104 -15.11 9.69 19.86
N TYR A 105 -15.99 8.79 20.24
CA TYR A 105 -16.42 8.58 21.63
C TYR A 105 -15.73 7.41 22.33
N LEU A 106 -14.94 6.61 21.62
CA LEU A 106 -14.17 5.50 22.20
C LEU A 106 -12.78 5.97 22.65
N THR A 107 -12.30 5.42 23.76
CA THR A 107 -10.91 5.58 24.19
C THR A 107 -9.98 4.73 23.32
N ALA A 108 -8.65 4.98 23.41
CA ALA A 108 -7.67 4.15 22.71
C ALA A 108 -7.81 2.66 23.08
N TRP A 109 -8.01 2.36 24.35
CA TRP A 109 -8.26 0.99 24.81
C TRP A 109 -9.53 0.37 24.21
N GLU A 110 -10.60 1.14 24.13
CA GLU A 110 -11.87 0.68 23.56
C GLU A 110 -11.76 0.41 22.07
N HIS A 111 -10.95 1.20 21.34
CA HIS A 111 -10.60 0.94 19.95
C HIS A 111 -9.87 -0.39 19.78
N MET A 112 -8.88 -0.66 20.63
CA MET A 112 -8.14 -1.92 20.58
C MET A 112 -9.05 -3.12 20.90
N LYS A 113 -9.91 -3.01 21.91
CA LYS A 113 -10.92 -4.05 22.21
C LYS A 113 -11.87 -4.29 21.05
N LEU A 114 -12.33 -3.23 20.41
CA LEU A 114 -13.21 -3.32 19.24
C LEU A 114 -12.49 -4.00 18.08
N ALA A 115 -11.26 -3.59 17.77
CA ALA A 115 -10.45 -4.20 16.71
C ALA A 115 -10.23 -5.70 16.96
N ALA A 116 -9.85 -6.09 18.18
CA ALA A 116 -9.70 -7.49 18.57
C ALA A 116 -10.99 -8.28 18.36
N ARG A 117 -12.12 -7.75 18.82
CA ARG A 117 -13.45 -8.39 18.67
C ARG A 117 -13.84 -8.55 17.19
N LEU A 118 -13.69 -7.51 16.40
CA LEU A 118 -14.04 -7.55 14.97
C LEU A 118 -13.19 -8.56 14.20
N ARG A 119 -11.92 -8.74 14.59
CA ARG A 119 -11.00 -9.71 13.99
C ARG A 119 -11.19 -11.12 14.56
N GLY A 120 -11.96 -11.28 15.63
CA GLY A 120 -12.13 -12.56 16.34
C GLY A 120 -10.87 -12.96 17.12
N HIS A 121 -10.01 -11.99 17.42
CA HIS A 121 -8.79 -12.19 18.18
C HIS A 121 -9.12 -12.26 19.68
N ARG A 122 -8.67 -13.34 20.35
CA ARG A 122 -9.02 -13.59 21.76
C ARG A 122 -8.05 -12.95 22.75
N ARG A 123 -6.83 -12.63 22.30
CA ARG A 123 -5.77 -12.05 23.14
C ARG A 123 -5.84 -10.52 23.12
N VAL A 124 -6.78 -9.96 23.86
CA VAL A 124 -6.88 -8.49 23.94
C VAL A 124 -5.64 -7.88 24.60
N ASN A 125 -4.92 -8.64 25.40
CA ASN A 125 -3.70 -8.17 26.09
C ASN A 125 -2.56 -7.85 25.11
N ASP A 126 -2.52 -8.43 23.91
CA ASP A 126 -1.56 -8.06 22.85
C ASP A 126 -1.67 -6.57 22.48
N ALA A 127 -2.81 -5.94 22.77
CA ALA A 127 -3.02 -4.51 22.59
C ALA A 127 -2.03 -3.64 23.40
N TYR A 128 -1.63 -4.09 24.58
CA TYR A 128 -0.67 -3.35 25.41
C TYR A 128 0.70 -3.28 24.74
N GLU A 129 1.19 -4.41 24.24
CA GLU A 129 2.47 -4.48 23.52
C GLU A 129 2.46 -3.63 22.24
N ILE A 130 1.35 -3.66 21.49
CA ILE A 130 1.18 -2.86 20.27
C ILE A 130 1.17 -1.36 20.60
N LEU A 131 0.42 -0.95 21.63
CA LEU A 131 0.34 0.45 22.06
C LEU A 131 1.69 0.96 22.58
N GLU A 132 2.44 0.13 23.30
CA GLU A 132 3.77 0.45 23.81
C GLU A 132 4.78 0.60 22.65
N ALA A 133 4.81 -0.37 21.72
CA ALA A 133 5.68 -0.33 20.54
C ALA A 133 5.45 0.92 19.68
N LEU A 134 4.21 1.38 19.59
CA LEU A 134 3.85 2.59 18.86
C LEU A 134 3.93 3.88 19.71
N GLY A 135 4.39 3.79 20.97
CA GLY A 135 4.58 4.94 21.85
C GLY A 135 3.29 5.70 22.18
N ILE A 136 2.18 4.96 22.35
CA ILE A 136 0.87 5.53 22.67
C ILE A 136 0.21 4.89 23.91
N TYR A 137 0.95 4.06 24.63
CA TYR A 137 0.44 3.36 25.82
C TYR A 137 -0.07 4.34 26.88
N ASP A 138 0.64 5.44 27.13
CA ASP A 138 0.25 6.47 28.11
C ASP A 138 -1.05 7.22 27.76
N ARG A 139 -1.59 6.95 26.59
CA ARG A 139 -2.84 7.53 26.07
C ARG A 139 -4.00 6.56 26.05
N ILE A 140 -3.86 5.42 26.68
CA ILE A 140 -4.82 4.29 26.64
C ILE A 140 -6.26 4.69 26.97
N ASP A 141 -6.44 5.63 27.91
CA ASP A 141 -7.73 6.14 28.35
C ASP A 141 -8.19 7.41 27.62
N HIS A 142 -7.40 7.92 26.67
CA HIS A 142 -7.71 9.12 25.90
C HIS A 142 -8.62 8.80 24.72
N LYS A 143 -9.54 9.72 24.43
CA LYS A 143 -10.38 9.73 23.22
C LYS A 143 -9.66 10.45 22.09
N PRO A 144 -10.04 10.25 20.80
CA PRO A 144 -9.39 10.89 19.66
C PRO A 144 -9.24 12.40 19.77
N ASN A 145 -10.24 13.11 20.30
CA ASN A 145 -10.20 14.57 20.48
C ASN A 145 -9.22 15.05 21.57
N GLN A 146 -8.66 14.14 22.35
CA GLN A 146 -7.64 14.38 23.39
C GLN A 146 -6.23 14.00 22.91
N LEU A 147 -6.11 13.49 21.69
CA LEU A 147 -4.88 13.04 21.07
C LEU A 147 -4.41 14.05 20.02
N SER A 148 -3.11 14.25 19.91
CA SER A 148 -2.50 14.94 18.76
C SER A 148 -2.74 14.16 17.46
N GLY A 149 -2.59 14.80 16.29
CA GLY A 149 -2.72 14.13 15.00
C GLY A 149 -1.80 12.91 14.88
N GLY A 150 -0.55 13.03 15.34
CA GLY A 150 0.40 11.93 15.37
C GLY A 150 0.00 10.79 16.31
N GLU A 151 -0.55 11.10 17.49
CA GLU A 151 -1.07 10.07 18.40
C GLU A 151 -2.29 9.36 17.81
N GLN A 152 -3.18 10.11 17.14
CA GLN A 152 -4.31 9.51 16.41
C GLN A 152 -3.84 8.57 15.30
N GLN A 153 -2.83 8.96 14.54
CA GLN A 153 -2.25 8.14 13.48
C GLN A 153 -1.64 6.85 14.04
N ARG A 154 -0.88 6.94 15.13
CA ARG A 154 -0.33 5.76 15.82
C ARG A 154 -1.44 4.86 16.36
N LEU A 155 -2.54 5.40 16.87
CA LEU A 155 -3.70 4.62 17.29
C LEU A 155 -4.39 3.91 16.11
N ALA A 156 -4.50 4.57 14.96
CA ALA A 156 -5.01 3.97 13.73
C ALA A 156 -4.13 2.77 13.29
N PHE A 157 -2.80 2.93 13.38
CA PHE A 157 -1.87 1.83 13.13
C PHE A 157 -2.02 0.69 14.15
N ALA A 158 -2.15 1.01 15.44
CA ALA A 158 -2.36 0.01 16.49
C ALA A 158 -3.60 -0.85 16.19
N GLN A 159 -4.70 -0.24 15.80
CA GLN A 159 -5.91 -0.96 15.41
C GLN A 159 -5.68 -1.85 14.17
N ALA A 160 -4.96 -1.36 13.18
CA ALA A 160 -4.67 -2.11 11.96
C ALA A 160 -3.81 -3.35 12.24
N LEU A 161 -2.89 -3.27 13.21
CA LEU A 161 -2.01 -4.37 13.65
C LEU A 161 -2.74 -5.40 14.53
N MET A 162 -3.83 -5.01 15.19
CA MET A 162 -4.55 -5.91 16.09
C MET A 162 -5.01 -7.18 15.36
N GLY A 163 -4.73 -8.34 15.94
CA GLY A 163 -5.12 -9.65 15.38
C GLY A 163 -4.14 -10.20 14.35
N GLU A 164 -2.90 -9.72 14.35
CA GLU A 164 -1.76 -10.28 13.60
C GLU A 164 -2.03 -10.38 12.08
N PRO A 165 -2.35 -9.25 11.40
CA PRO A 165 -2.56 -9.28 9.97
C PRO A 165 -1.27 -9.65 9.24
N LYS A 166 -1.41 -10.31 8.10
CA LYS A 166 -0.27 -10.64 7.24
C LYS A 166 0.17 -9.48 6.35
N MET A 167 -0.73 -8.53 6.12
CA MET A 167 -0.47 -7.35 5.30
C MET A 167 -1.13 -6.11 5.91
N ILE A 168 -0.40 -5.01 5.94
CA ILE A 168 -0.92 -3.67 6.27
C ILE A 168 -0.88 -2.82 5.01
N VAL A 169 -2.01 -2.21 4.70
CA VAL A 169 -2.15 -1.23 3.63
C VAL A 169 -2.38 0.14 4.26
N ALA A 170 -1.53 1.12 3.96
CA ALA A 170 -1.59 2.45 4.57
C ALA A 170 -1.58 3.54 3.50
N ASP A 171 -2.59 4.40 3.52
CA ASP A 171 -2.70 5.52 2.59
C ASP A 171 -2.14 6.80 3.26
N GLU A 172 -0.99 7.32 2.75
CA GLU A 172 -0.29 8.53 3.21
C GLU A 172 -0.08 8.58 4.75
N PRO A 173 0.50 7.53 5.38
CA PRO A 173 0.47 7.38 6.84
C PRO A 173 1.28 8.40 7.63
N THR A 174 2.14 9.18 6.96
CA THR A 174 3.00 10.21 7.60
C THR A 174 2.54 11.63 7.34
N ALA A 175 1.45 11.84 6.59
CA ALA A 175 1.03 13.16 6.13
C ALA A 175 0.70 14.15 7.28
N GLU A 176 0.22 13.64 8.42
CA GLU A 176 -0.17 14.44 9.60
C GLU A 176 0.92 14.43 10.70
N LEU A 177 2.14 13.91 10.40
CA LEU A 177 3.21 13.75 11.39
C LEU A 177 4.33 14.78 11.20
N ASP A 178 4.93 15.22 12.29
CA ASP A 178 6.22 15.86 12.25
C ASP A 178 7.34 14.88 11.89
N SER A 179 8.52 15.40 11.52
CA SER A 179 9.64 14.58 11.04
C SER A 179 10.11 13.52 12.05
N ALA A 180 10.08 13.82 13.35
CA ALA A 180 10.51 12.88 14.38
C ALA A 180 9.50 11.75 14.56
N SER A 181 8.20 12.08 14.60
CA SER A 181 7.11 11.12 14.66
C SER A 181 7.04 10.26 13.41
N SER A 182 7.28 10.84 12.23
CA SER A 182 7.38 10.10 10.96
C SER A 182 8.51 9.07 11.00
N ALA A 183 9.71 9.49 11.42
CA ALA A 183 10.86 8.60 11.51
C ALA A 183 10.63 7.45 12.50
N ALA A 184 10.02 7.73 13.65
CA ALA A 184 9.68 6.70 14.64
C ALA A 184 8.67 5.69 14.08
N LEU A 185 7.59 6.16 13.41
CA LEU A 185 6.60 5.29 12.78
C LEU A 185 7.21 4.43 11.68
N LEU A 186 8.05 5.00 10.81
CA LEU A 186 8.74 4.26 9.75
C LEU A 186 9.71 3.22 10.30
N GLY A 187 10.40 3.54 11.39
CA GLY A 187 11.24 2.58 12.11
C GLY A 187 10.43 1.38 12.61
N GLU A 188 9.25 1.62 13.17
CA GLU A 188 8.39 0.55 13.65
C GLU A 188 7.78 -0.26 12.49
N ILE A 189 7.35 0.38 11.41
CA ILE A 189 6.91 -0.31 10.18
C ILE A 189 8.02 -1.26 9.67
N SER A 190 9.27 -0.79 9.60
CA SER A 190 10.41 -1.60 9.17
C SER A 190 10.69 -2.76 10.13
N ASN A 191 10.55 -2.56 11.45
CA ASN A 191 10.67 -3.61 12.45
C ASN A 191 9.61 -4.70 12.28
N LEU A 192 8.36 -4.30 12.09
CA LEU A 192 7.23 -5.20 11.89
C LEU A 192 7.32 -5.93 10.54
N ALA A 193 7.82 -5.27 9.49
CA ALA A 193 8.08 -5.91 8.20
C ALA A 193 9.09 -7.05 8.38
N ARG A 194 10.24 -6.80 9.04
CA ARG A 194 11.23 -7.86 9.32
C ARG A 194 10.67 -9.05 10.12
N ARG A 195 9.54 -8.89 10.80
CA ARG A 195 8.81 -9.97 11.49
C ARG A 195 7.84 -10.71 10.56
N GLY A 196 7.82 -10.40 9.27
CA GLY A 196 7.07 -11.11 8.24
C GLY A 196 5.77 -10.43 7.80
N ILE A 197 5.44 -9.23 8.29
CA ILE A 197 4.27 -8.47 7.81
C ILE A 197 4.62 -7.76 6.50
N ALA A 198 3.77 -7.87 5.49
CA ALA A 198 3.89 -7.07 4.29
C ALA A 198 3.31 -5.66 4.53
N PHE A 199 4.02 -4.61 4.13
CA PHE A 199 3.52 -3.25 4.16
C PHE A 199 3.39 -2.68 2.75
N VAL A 200 2.22 -2.12 2.42
CA VAL A 200 1.98 -1.39 1.17
C VAL A 200 1.57 0.02 1.55
N VAL A 201 2.43 0.99 1.27
CA VAL A 201 2.29 2.37 1.75
C VAL A 201 2.21 3.32 0.57
N SER A 202 1.09 4.02 0.38
CA SER A 202 1.07 5.13 -0.57
C SER A 202 1.77 6.35 0.01
N THR A 203 2.53 7.06 -0.79
CA THR A 203 3.19 8.27 -0.34
C THR A 203 3.63 9.18 -1.48
N HIS A 204 3.82 10.45 -1.16
CA HIS A 204 4.58 11.42 -1.96
C HIS A 204 5.82 11.91 -1.18
N ASP A 205 6.04 11.44 0.05
CA ASP A 205 7.17 11.79 0.90
C ASP A 205 8.41 10.95 0.55
N GLN A 206 9.50 11.64 0.21
CA GLN A 206 10.79 11.02 -0.12
C GLN A 206 11.41 10.26 1.05
N GLN A 207 11.09 10.63 2.29
CA GLN A 207 11.59 9.92 3.47
C GLN A 207 11.00 8.51 3.54
N VAL A 208 9.69 8.38 3.28
CA VAL A 208 9.00 7.09 3.23
C VAL A 208 9.57 6.24 2.08
N VAL A 209 9.77 6.84 0.90
CA VAL A 209 10.34 6.13 -0.26
C VAL A 209 11.73 5.58 0.05
N ARG A 210 12.59 6.37 0.71
CA ARG A 210 13.96 5.94 1.08
C ARG A 210 13.99 4.87 2.17
N SER A 211 12.97 4.78 3.00
CA SER A 211 12.86 3.76 4.06
C SER A 211 12.21 2.47 3.59
N ALA A 212 11.62 2.47 2.40
CA ALA A 212 10.99 1.30 1.81
C ALA A 212 12.02 0.39 1.12
N ASP A 213 11.79 -0.92 1.18
CA ASP A 213 12.61 -1.91 0.47
C ASP A 213 12.40 -1.83 -1.04
N ARG A 214 11.16 -1.50 -1.47
CA ARG A 214 10.77 -1.37 -2.87
C ARG A 214 9.88 -0.14 -3.08
N SER A 215 9.92 0.44 -4.28
CA SER A 215 8.96 1.48 -4.67
C SER A 215 8.34 1.23 -6.03
N LEU A 216 7.04 1.47 -6.14
CA LEU A 216 6.24 1.36 -7.36
C LEU A 216 5.76 2.76 -7.76
N HIS A 217 6.19 3.25 -8.90
CA HIS A 217 5.83 4.58 -9.37
C HIS A 217 4.61 4.55 -10.29
N LEU A 218 3.47 4.97 -9.76
CA LEU A 218 2.21 5.09 -10.49
C LEU A 218 2.05 6.47 -11.13
N ARG A 219 1.68 6.49 -12.41
CA ARG A 219 1.32 7.71 -13.12
C ARG A 219 0.19 7.46 -14.11
N HIS A 220 -0.84 8.29 -14.07
CA HIS A 220 -2.02 8.19 -14.95
C HIS A 220 -2.66 6.79 -14.98
N GLY A 221 -2.58 6.05 -13.88
CA GLY A 221 -3.13 4.70 -13.75
C GLY A 221 -2.24 3.59 -14.30
N THR A 222 -1.01 3.88 -14.70
CA THR A 222 -0.02 2.90 -15.15
C THR A 222 1.19 2.84 -14.21
N LEU A 223 1.84 1.70 -14.13
CA LEU A 223 3.10 1.53 -13.41
C LEU A 223 4.25 1.85 -14.37
N GLU A 224 5.05 2.89 -14.06
CA GLU A 224 6.12 3.36 -14.93
C GLU A 224 7.49 2.79 -14.54
N VAL A 225 7.77 2.81 -13.24
CA VAL A 225 9.08 2.41 -12.70
C VAL A 225 8.86 1.62 -11.42
N GLU A 226 9.65 0.59 -11.25
CA GLU A 226 9.82 -0.15 -10.02
C GLU A 226 11.25 0.03 -9.53
N THR A 227 11.45 0.29 -8.25
CA THR A 227 12.78 0.31 -7.65
C THR A 227 12.86 -0.83 -6.64
N ASP A 228 13.84 -1.68 -6.81
CA ASP A 228 14.12 -2.83 -5.95
C ASP A 228 15.60 -2.84 -5.59
N GLU A 229 15.93 -2.95 -4.29
CA GLU A 229 17.31 -2.89 -3.78
C GLU A 229 18.13 -1.70 -4.34
N GLY A 230 17.49 -0.56 -4.57
CA GLY A 230 18.15 0.63 -5.11
C GLY A 230 18.37 0.64 -6.62
N VAL A 231 17.95 -0.41 -7.35
CA VAL A 231 17.97 -0.46 -8.81
C VAL A 231 16.61 -0.04 -9.37
N SER A 232 16.61 0.98 -10.23
CA SER A 232 15.39 1.41 -10.94
C SER A 232 15.17 0.56 -12.17
N LEU A 233 14.07 -0.16 -12.19
CA LEU A 233 13.64 -1.02 -13.28
C LEU A 233 12.51 -0.35 -14.05
N ALA A 234 12.62 -0.22 -15.36
CA ALA A 234 11.50 0.16 -16.21
C ALA A 234 10.54 -1.04 -16.34
N VAL A 235 9.26 -0.81 -16.09
CA VAL A 235 8.26 -1.86 -16.17
C VAL A 235 7.84 -2.08 -17.61
N ILE A 236 7.89 -3.33 -18.09
CA ILE A 236 7.29 -3.75 -19.34
C ILE A 236 5.91 -4.31 -19.01
N ASP A 237 4.86 -3.68 -19.52
CA ASP A 237 3.49 -4.13 -19.28
C ASP A 237 3.15 -5.44 -20.04
N SER A 238 2.01 -6.04 -19.72
CA SER A 238 1.55 -7.29 -20.36
C SER A 238 1.34 -7.18 -21.88
N THR A 239 1.34 -5.95 -22.42
CA THR A 239 1.25 -5.69 -23.87
C THR A 239 2.61 -5.44 -24.51
N GLY A 240 3.71 -5.54 -23.75
CA GLY A 240 5.08 -5.32 -24.21
C GLY A 240 5.48 -3.84 -24.33
N ARG A 241 4.77 -2.93 -23.67
CA ARG A 241 5.13 -1.51 -23.64
C ARG A 241 6.04 -1.23 -22.46
N VAL A 242 7.06 -0.41 -22.70
CA VAL A 242 7.94 0.14 -21.65
C VAL A 242 7.83 1.65 -21.65
N GLN A 243 7.70 2.23 -20.46
CA GLN A 243 7.76 3.68 -20.32
C GLN A 243 9.22 4.11 -20.08
N LEU A 244 9.75 4.91 -20.97
CA LEU A 244 11.09 5.46 -20.79
C LEU A 244 11.05 6.56 -19.72
N PRO A 245 12.07 6.64 -18.84
CA PRO A 245 12.24 7.72 -17.89
C PRO A 245 12.25 9.08 -18.60
N GLN A 246 11.80 10.15 -17.91
CA GLN A 246 11.73 11.48 -18.50
C GLN A 246 13.08 11.97 -19.03
N GLU A 247 14.17 11.60 -18.40
CA GLU A 247 15.54 11.91 -18.84
C GLU A 247 15.84 11.27 -20.18
N ALA A 248 15.49 9.99 -20.34
CA ALA A 248 15.63 9.30 -21.62
C ALA A 248 14.71 9.88 -22.71
N LEU A 249 13.47 10.28 -22.35
CA LEU A 249 12.53 10.92 -23.30
C LEU A 249 13.05 12.22 -23.91
N LYS A 250 13.94 12.95 -23.23
CA LYS A 250 14.61 14.15 -23.78
C LYS A 250 15.49 13.84 -25.00
N MET A 251 15.99 12.60 -25.08
CA MET A 251 16.79 12.13 -26.24
C MET A 251 15.93 11.88 -27.48
N PHE A 252 14.59 11.83 -27.32
CA PHE A 252 13.63 11.52 -28.37
C PHE A 252 12.65 12.69 -28.64
N PRO A 253 13.11 13.84 -29.17
CA PRO A 253 12.28 15.05 -29.31
C PRO A 253 11.08 14.85 -30.22
N ARG A 254 11.15 13.92 -31.17
CA ARG A 254 10.04 13.53 -32.06
C ARG A 254 9.20 12.39 -31.52
N ARG A 255 9.48 11.91 -30.30
CA ARG A 255 8.83 10.74 -29.67
C ARG A 255 8.82 9.50 -30.58
N ARG A 256 9.86 9.34 -31.37
CA ARG A 256 10.10 8.17 -32.24
C ARG A 256 11.47 7.59 -31.90
N ALA A 257 11.58 6.27 -31.93
CA ALA A 257 12.80 5.55 -31.63
C ALA A 257 12.98 4.43 -32.63
N VAL A 258 14.23 4.07 -32.88
CA VAL A 258 14.61 2.82 -33.54
C VAL A 258 14.96 1.82 -32.46
N ILE A 259 14.42 0.62 -32.57
CA ILE A 259 14.69 -0.49 -31.63
C ILE A 259 15.60 -1.48 -32.34
N HIS A 260 16.76 -1.73 -31.79
CA HIS A 260 17.71 -2.75 -32.21
C HIS A 260 17.69 -3.89 -31.21
N VAL A 261 17.58 -5.12 -31.70
CA VAL A 261 17.64 -6.33 -30.88
C VAL A 261 18.81 -7.17 -31.41
N GLU A 262 19.91 -7.19 -30.66
CA GLU A 262 21.12 -7.91 -31.03
C GLU A 262 21.75 -8.57 -29.77
N ASP A 263 22.19 -9.78 -29.87
CA ASP A 263 22.91 -10.54 -28.83
C ASP A 263 22.26 -10.55 -27.43
N GLY A 264 20.91 -10.54 -27.37
CA GLY A 264 20.18 -10.52 -26.11
C GLY A 264 20.03 -9.13 -25.46
N GLU A 265 20.51 -8.08 -26.14
CA GLU A 265 20.33 -6.68 -25.73
C GLU A 265 19.24 -5.99 -26.58
N VAL A 266 18.50 -5.09 -25.95
CA VAL A 266 17.57 -4.18 -26.62
C VAL A 266 18.11 -2.77 -26.50
N ARG A 267 18.49 -2.16 -27.64
CA ARG A 267 18.94 -0.76 -27.71
C ARG A 267 17.87 0.10 -28.32
N ILE A 268 17.54 1.20 -27.66
CA ILE A 268 16.58 2.18 -28.15
C ILE A 268 17.34 3.48 -28.47
N THR A 269 17.31 3.88 -29.72
CA THR A 269 18.03 5.07 -30.21
C THR A 269 17.09 6.06 -30.90
N PRO A 270 17.42 7.35 -30.91
CA PRO A 270 16.76 8.31 -31.81
C PRO A 270 16.91 7.87 -33.27
N PRO A 271 15.93 8.15 -34.13
CA PRO A 271 16.00 7.88 -35.56
C PRO A 271 17.02 8.75 -36.29
#